data_52b19a1a2be0e03f7665be1193d23e59
#
_entry.id   52b19a1a2be0e03f7665be1193d23e59
#
_cell.length_a   1.000
_cell.length_b   1.000
_cell.length_c   1.000
_cell.angle_alpha   90.00
_cell.angle_beta   90.00
_cell.angle_gamma   90.00
#
_symmetry.space_group_name_H-M   'P 1'
#
loop_
_entity.id
_entity.type
_entity.pdbx_description
1 polymer ?
#
loop_
_entity_poly.entity_id
_entity_poly.type
_entity_poly.pdbx_seq_one_letter_code
_entity_poly.pdbx_strand_id
1 'polypeptide(L)'
;MGYRVALLDADFGMANAHIMLDQKVELSLQDLLENDASIENIICETPSGVKLIPGGSGVIELLNLDSAKRWEIIQSVQPLESQIDYLIVDAPAGGSDASIEFASACGNVVVVLVGEPTSFMDAYSFIKALHLEKDYSRVSVVVNLSNSELEAAKSFESFKGIVTKFLDIELNYAGWLPNSKEIKNSIISRKPVALSKSPSHRLLNKNFTNITEMLINSKPLTVNGIEFFKV
;
A
#
# COMPACT_ATOMS: atom_id res chain seq x y z
N MET A 1 -15.83 8.57 -1.24
CA MET A 1 -15.77 9.15 0.11
C MET A 1 -15.33 10.63 0.11
N GLY A 2 -14.79 11.15 -1.00
CA GLY A 2 -14.47 12.57 -1.16
C GLY A 2 -13.15 13.03 -0.55
N TYR A 3 -12.29 12.12 -0.11
CA TYR A 3 -10.96 12.44 0.39
C TYR A 3 -9.99 12.75 -0.74
N ARG A 4 -9.06 13.67 -0.49
CA ARG A 4 -7.92 13.96 -1.35
C ARG A 4 -6.84 12.91 -1.07
N VAL A 5 -6.50 12.10 -2.07
CA VAL A 5 -5.59 10.96 -1.90
C VAL A 5 -4.41 11.08 -2.85
N ALA A 6 -3.20 10.84 -2.33
CA ALA A 6 -2.04 10.55 -3.15
C ALA A 6 -1.64 9.08 -3.03
N LEU A 7 -1.18 8.50 -4.13
CA LEU A 7 -0.60 7.17 -4.20
C LEU A 7 0.87 7.29 -4.60
N LEU A 8 1.75 6.87 -3.73
CA LEU A 8 3.18 6.71 -4.00
C LEU A 8 3.43 5.26 -4.44
N ASP A 9 3.88 5.08 -5.68
CA ASP A 9 4.32 3.79 -6.19
C ASP A 9 5.79 3.58 -5.78
N ALA A 10 6.00 2.89 -4.66
CA ALA A 10 7.32 2.64 -4.09
C ALA A 10 7.90 1.27 -4.51
N ASP A 11 7.27 0.55 -5.44
CA ASP A 11 7.82 -0.68 -6.05
C ASP A 11 8.79 -0.31 -7.19
N PHE A 12 9.91 0.27 -6.80
CA PHE A 12 10.90 0.81 -7.72
C PHE A 12 11.46 -0.24 -8.67
N GLY A 13 11.58 0.14 -9.95
CA GLY A 13 12.00 -0.78 -11.00
C GLY A 13 10.89 -1.68 -11.56
N MET A 14 9.84 -1.96 -10.79
CA MET A 14 8.63 -2.69 -11.22
C MET A 14 7.35 -1.87 -11.03
N ALA A 15 7.47 -0.56 -10.84
CA ALA A 15 6.37 0.37 -10.68
C ALA A 15 5.32 0.22 -11.80
N ASN A 16 4.08 -0.02 -11.43
CA ASN A 16 3.01 -0.34 -12.37
C ASN A 16 1.67 0.35 -12.05
N ALA A 17 1.58 1.12 -10.99
CA ALA A 17 0.36 1.83 -10.60
C ALA A 17 -0.14 2.77 -11.71
N HIS A 18 0.76 3.40 -12.46
CA HIS A 18 0.40 4.26 -13.60
C HIS A 18 -0.33 3.47 -14.70
N ILE A 19 0.05 2.21 -14.94
CA ILE A 19 -0.62 1.34 -15.91
C ILE A 19 -2.03 1.03 -15.44
N MET A 20 -2.19 0.71 -14.15
CA MET A 20 -3.49 0.35 -13.56
C MET A 20 -4.46 1.54 -13.50
N LEU A 21 -3.93 2.76 -13.42
CA LEU A 21 -4.70 4.00 -13.38
C LEU A 21 -4.87 4.65 -14.76
N ASP A 22 -4.40 3.99 -15.83
CA ASP A 22 -4.41 4.48 -17.23
C ASP A 22 -3.79 5.87 -17.36
N GLN A 23 -2.66 6.09 -16.67
CA GLN A 23 -1.96 7.37 -16.61
C GLN A 23 -0.65 7.31 -17.40
N LYS A 24 -0.41 8.30 -18.26
CA LYS A 24 0.91 8.52 -18.86
C LYS A 24 1.79 9.25 -17.85
N VAL A 25 3.02 8.78 -17.74
CA VAL A 25 4.05 9.34 -16.85
C VAL A 25 5.16 9.92 -17.70
N GLU A 26 5.50 11.19 -17.46
CA GLU A 26 6.61 11.89 -18.12
C GLU A 26 7.82 11.97 -17.20
N LEU A 27 7.61 12.22 -15.92
CA LEU A 27 8.61 12.28 -14.87
C LEU A 27 8.26 11.30 -13.74
N SER A 28 9.26 10.84 -13.03
CA SER A 28 9.13 9.87 -11.94
C SER A 28 10.07 10.21 -10.77
N LEU A 29 10.04 9.41 -9.71
CA LEU A 29 11.00 9.56 -8.61
C LEU A 29 12.46 9.37 -9.04
N GLN A 30 12.72 8.76 -10.20
CA GLN A 30 14.07 8.78 -10.79
C GLN A 30 14.52 10.20 -11.08
N ASP A 31 13.65 11.01 -11.69
CA ASP A 31 13.97 12.40 -12.03
C ASP A 31 14.18 13.26 -10.79
N LEU A 32 13.52 12.95 -9.68
CA LEU A 32 13.79 13.58 -8.38
C LEU A 32 15.19 13.24 -7.88
N LEU A 33 15.60 11.98 -7.94
CA LEU A 33 16.88 11.50 -7.42
C LEU A 33 18.09 11.84 -8.29
N GLU A 34 17.89 12.02 -9.60
CA GLU A 34 18.99 12.16 -10.57
C GLU A 34 19.03 13.52 -11.28
N ASN A 35 17.87 14.18 -11.40
CA ASN A 35 17.70 15.38 -12.23
C ASN A 35 17.19 16.59 -11.45
N ASP A 36 17.23 16.57 -10.11
CA ASP A 36 16.76 17.65 -9.22
C ASP A 36 15.30 18.08 -9.48
N ALA A 37 14.45 17.17 -10.01
CA ALA A 37 13.05 17.46 -10.21
C ALA A 37 12.33 17.61 -8.87
N SER A 38 11.43 18.58 -8.74
CA SER A 38 10.61 18.70 -7.53
C SER A 38 9.45 17.72 -7.55
N ILE A 39 8.92 17.37 -6.36
CA ILE A 39 7.78 16.46 -6.24
C ILE A 39 6.56 16.99 -6.99
N GLU A 40 6.33 18.30 -7.04
CA GLU A 40 5.23 18.94 -7.75
C GLU A 40 5.32 18.73 -9.27
N ASN A 41 6.53 18.59 -9.82
CA ASN A 41 6.74 18.31 -11.25
C ASN A 41 6.46 16.84 -11.60
N ILE A 42 6.61 15.93 -10.62
CA ILE A 42 6.48 14.48 -10.80
C ILE A 42 5.03 14.03 -10.63
N ILE A 43 4.27 14.68 -9.76
CA ILE A 43 2.88 14.30 -9.47
C ILE A 43 2.01 14.39 -10.71
N CYS A 44 1.27 13.30 -10.97
CA CYS A 44 0.27 13.23 -12.03
C CYS A 44 -1.14 13.19 -11.42
N GLU A 45 -2.07 14.00 -11.93
CA GLU A 45 -3.49 13.83 -11.62
C GLU A 45 -4.10 12.76 -12.52
N THR A 46 -4.60 11.70 -11.89
CA THR A 46 -5.22 10.60 -12.65
C THR A 46 -6.69 10.90 -12.98
N PRO A 47 -7.28 10.23 -13.99
CA PRO A 47 -8.71 10.35 -14.29
C PRO A 47 -9.64 9.98 -13.13
N SER A 48 -9.12 9.25 -12.13
CA SER A 48 -9.84 8.88 -10.91
C SER A 48 -9.84 9.98 -9.84
N GLY A 49 -9.08 11.06 -10.01
CA GLY A 49 -8.89 12.12 -9.03
C GLY A 49 -7.85 11.77 -7.95
N VAL A 50 -7.16 10.64 -8.06
CA VAL A 50 -6.01 10.29 -7.21
C VAL A 50 -4.77 10.98 -7.77
N LYS A 51 -3.99 11.63 -6.91
CA LYS A 51 -2.65 12.11 -7.26
C LYS A 51 -1.69 10.94 -7.26
N LEU A 52 -1.05 10.65 -8.39
CA LEU A 52 -0.05 9.59 -8.50
C LEU A 52 1.35 10.17 -8.43
N ILE A 53 2.19 9.59 -7.59
CA ILE A 53 3.64 9.80 -7.54
C ILE A 53 4.28 8.53 -8.11
N PRO A 54 4.70 8.56 -9.38
CA PRO A 54 5.21 7.36 -10.05
C PRO A 54 6.64 7.03 -9.61
N GLY A 55 6.88 5.77 -9.25
CA GLY A 55 8.17 5.29 -8.77
C GLY A 55 9.27 5.21 -9.85
N GLY A 56 8.87 5.10 -11.11
CA GLY A 56 9.78 4.79 -12.21
C GLY A 56 9.87 3.29 -12.47
N SER A 57 10.02 2.90 -13.73
CA SER A 57 10.06 1.51 -14.15
C SER A 57 11.23 1.23 -15.08
N GLY A 58 11.84 0.03 -14.95
CA GLY A 58 12.93 -0.41 -15.82
C GLY A 58 14.31 0.18 -15.49
N VAL A 59 14.47 0.82 -14.34
CA VAL A 59 15.70 1.47 -13.91
C VAL A 59 16.37 0.63 -12.84
N ILE A 60 17.51 0.04 -13.14
CA ILE A 60 18.22 -0.89 -12.25
C ILE A 60 18.69 -0.16 -10.96
N GLU A 61 19.07 1.10 -11.08
CA GLU A 61 19.53 1.93 -9.97
C GLU A 61 18.46 2.11 -8.89
N LEU A 62 17.19 2.10 -9.27
CA LEU A 62 16.06 2.22 -8.34
C LEU A 62 15.74 0.91 -7.60
N LEU A 63 16.20 -0.24 -8.10
CA LEU A 63 16.00 -1.53 -7.43
C LEU A 63 16.79 -1.65 -6.13
N ASN A 64 17.92 -0.96 -6.02
CA ASN A 64 18.88 -1.05 -4.91
C ASN A 64 19.15 0.32 -4.28
N LEU A 65 18.06 1.08 -3.99
CA LEU A 65 18.20 2.36 -3.30
C LEU A 65 18.85 2.16 -1.92
N ASP A 66 19.87 2.96 -1.64
CA ASP A 66 20.43 3.04 -0.29
C ASP A 66 19.49 3.78 0.68
N SER A 67 19.78 3.72 1.96
CA SER A 67 18.96 4.38 3.00
C SER A 67 18.87 5.90 2.81
N ALA A 68 19.90 6.54 2.28
CA ALA A 68 19.91 8.00 2.09
C ALA A 68 18.90 8.39 0.99
N LYS A 69 18.88 7.69 -0.12
CA LYS A 69 17.94 7.92 -1.22
C LYS A 69 16.49 7.57 -0.82
N ARG A 70 16.28 6.50 -0.04
CA ARG A 70 14.95 6.18 0.51
C ARG A 70 14.46 7.30 1.44
N TRP A 71 15.34 7.82 2.29
CA TRP A 71 15.03 8.96 3.15
C TRP A 71 14.67 10.22 2.34
N GLU A 72 15.43 10.50 1.28
CA GLU A 72 15.17 11.62 0.37
C GLU A 72 13.77 11.53 -0.25
N ILE A 73 13.36 10.33 -0.71
CA ILE A 73 12.00 10.11 -1.23
C ILE A 73 10.94 10.37 -0.16
N ILE A 74 11.13 9.83 1.06
CA ILE A 74 10.18 10.03 2.16
C ILE A 74 10.03 11.52 2.49
N GLN A 75 11.13 12.26 2.52
CA GLN A 75 11.09 13.71 2.79
C GLN A 75 10.53 14.53 1.64
N SER A 76 10.72 14.09 0.40
CA SER A 76 10.26 14.83 -0.78
C SER A 76 8.74 15.00 -0.86
N VAL A 77 7.96 14.11 -0.22
CA VAL A 77 6.50 14.21 -0.20
C VAL A 77 5.93 15.15 0.87
N GLN A 78 6.79 15.70 1.76
CA GLN A 78 6.37 16.60 2.84
C GLN A 78 5.52 17.79 2.35
N PRO A 79 5.80 18.44 1.20
CA PRO A 79 4.99 19.55 0.70
C PRO A 79 3.53 19.17 0.41
N LEU A 80 3.22 17.88 0.29
CA LEU A 80 1.87 17.40 0.02
C LEU A 80 0.96 17.35 1.26
N GLU A 81 1.52 17.42 2.46
CA GLU A 81 0.78 17.27 3.72
C GLU A 81 -0.48 18.16 3.79
N SER A 82 -0.37 19.41 3.37
CA SER A 82 -1.52 20.34 3.35
C SER A 82 -2.48 20.13 2.17
N GLN A 83 -2.07 19.35 1.16
CA GLN A 83 -2.81 19.17 -0.09
C GLN A 83 -3.62 17.88 -0.15
N ILE A 84 -3.33 16.91 0.71
CA ILE A 84 -3.97 15.59 0.73
C ILE A 84 -4.48 15.25 2.12
N ASP A 85 -5.44 14.33 2.17
CA ASP A 85 -5.98 13.80 3.43
C ASP A 85 -5.33 12.43 3.75
N TYR A 86 -4.92 11.69 2.72
CA TYR A 86 -4.24 10.39 2.85
C TYR A 86 -3.15 10.22 1.80
N LEU A 87 -1.99 9.73 2.25
CA LEU A 87 -0.95 9.16 1.39
C LEU A 87 -1.04 7.63 1.48
N ILE A 88 -1.19 6.97 0.35
CA ILE A 88 -1.07 5.51 0.23
C ILE A 88 0.30 5.21 -0.37
N VAL A 89 1.07 4.35 0.28
CA VAL A 89 2.38 3.91 -0.20
C VAL A 89 2.27 2.46 -0.64
N ASP A 90 2.43 2.23 -1.94
CA ASP A 90 2.48 0.88 -2.53
C ASP A 90 3.91 0.37 -2.46
N ALA A 91 4.22 -0.33 -1.36
CA ALA A 91 5.56 -0.81 -1.07
C ALA A 91 5.86 -2.13 -1.80
N PRO A 92 7.15 -2.41 -2.14
CA PRO A 92 7.54 -3.66 -2.76
C PRO A 92 7.11 -4.86 -1.93
N ALA A 93 6.81 -5.98 -2.60
CA ALA A 93 6.51 -7.23 -1.91
C ALA A 93 7.75 -7.81 -1.19
N GLY A 94 7.49 -8.57 -0.11
CA GLY A 94 8.53 -9.26 0.66
C GLY A 94 9.17 -8.39 1.74
N GLY A 95 10.25 -8.91 2.35
CA GLY A 95 10.94 -8.32 3.50
C GLY A 95 12.26 -7.63 3.14
N SER A 96 12.33 -6.94 2.00
CA SER A 96 13.52 -6.15 1.65
C SER A 96 13.65 -4.92 2.56
N ASP A 97 14.87 -4.38 2.70
CA ASP A 97 15.11 -3.15 3.46
C ASP A 97 14.21 -2.02 2.99
N ALA A 98 14.00 -1.89 1.68
CA ALA A 98 13.12 -0.88 1.11
C ALA A 98 11.66 -1.07 1.58
N SER A 99 11.13 -2.31 1.52
CA SER A 99 9.78 -2.62 1.99
C SER A 99 9.59 -2.25 3.46
N ILE A 100 10.56 -2.61 4.30
CA ILE A 100 10.53 -2.37 5.75
C ILE A 100 10.64 -0.87 6.04
N GLU A 101 11.54 -0.14 5.38
CA GLU A 101 11.71 1.30 5.61
C GLU A 101 10.48 2.10 5.19
N PHE A 102 9.95 1.88 3.98
CA PHE A 102 8.75 2.57 3.53
C PHE A 102 7.52 2.23 4.39
N ALA A 103 7.33 0.97 4.75
CA ALA A 103 6.24 0.58 5.62
C ALA A 103 6.37 1.18 7.02
N SER A 104 7.59 1.18 7.59
CA SER A 104 7.83 1.74 8.93
C SER A 104 7.67 3.26 8.99
N ALA A 105 7.80 3.95 7.87
CA ALA A 105 7.57 5.39 7.78
C ALA A 105 6.06 5.76 7.72
N CYS A 106 5.16 4.76 7.65
CA CYS A 106 3.71 4.96 7.61
C CYS A 106 3.10 4.77 9.00
N GLY A 107 2.14 5.61 9.37
CA GLY A 107 1.38 5.47 10.62
C GLY A 107 0.45 4.24 10.66
N ASN A 108 0.09 3.68 9.50
CA ASN A 108 -0.69 2.45 9.38
C ASN A 108 -0.09 1.54 8.30
N VAL A 109 0.13 0.28 8.64
CA VAL A 109 0.56 -0.76 7.68
C VAL A 109 -0.58 -1.72 7.41
N VAL A 110 -0.82 -1.99 6.13
CA VAL A 110 -1.82 -2.95 5.66
C VAL A 110 -1.13 -4.08 4.94
N VAL A 111 -1.23 -5.28 5.49
CA VAL A 111 -0.75 -6.51 4.84
C VAL A 111 -1.90 -7.16 4.09
N VAL A 112 -1.70 -7.39 2.80
CA VAL A 112 -2.65 -8.11 1.96
C VAL A 112 -2.16 -9.54 1.80
N LEU A 113 -2.94 -10.50 2.27
CA LEU A 113 -2.61 -11.93 2.18
C LEU A 113 -3.69 -12.72 1.44
N VAL A 114 -3.31 -13.86 0.92
CA VAL A 114 -4.20 -14.89 0.39
C VAL A 114 -4.24 -16.05 1.38
N GLY A 115 -5.34 -16.79 1.45
CA GLY A 115 -5.54 -17.89 2.39
C GLY A 115 -4.70 -19.15 2.10
N GLU A 116 -3.41 -18.96 1.76
CA GLU A 116 -2.47 -20.02 1.38
C GLU A 116 -1.23 -20.02 2.29
N PRO A 117 -0.64 -21.20 2.59
CA PRO A 117 0.51 -21.30 3.49
C PRO A 117 1.72 -20.45 3.09
N THR A 118 2.00 -20.32 1.78
CA THR A 118 3.11 -19.51 1.25
C THR A 118 2.89 -18.03 1.54
N SER A 119 1.69 -17.52 1.27
CA SER A 119 1.31 -16.14 1.58
C SER A 119 1.39 -15.85 3.11
N PHE A 120 1.04 -16.82 3.95
CA PHE A 120 1.18 -16.69 5.40
C PHE A 120 2.65 -16.57 5.83
N MET A 121 3.53 -17.35 5.22
CA MET A 121 4.97 -17.30 5.52
C MET A 121 5.59 -15.96 5.11
N ASP A 122 5.24 -15.46 3.93
CA ASP A 122 5.73 -14.17 3.44
C ASP A 122 5.24 -13.02 4.31
N ALA A 123 3.93 -12.99 4.62
CA ALA A 123 3.32 -12.00 5.50
C ALA A 123 3.92 -12.05 6.93
N TYR A 124 4.12 -13.26 7.48
CA TYR A 124 4.76 -13.44 8.78
C TYR A 124 6.19 -12.90 8.80
N SER A 125 6.97 -13.21 7.77
CA SER A 125 8.37 -12.79 7.67
C SER A 125 8.47 -11.26 7.61
N PHE A 126 7.61 -10.61 6.82
CA PHE A 126 7.51 -9.17 6.73
C PHE A 126 7.11 -8.53 8.08
N ILE A 127 6.04 -9.02 8.71
CA ILE A 127 5.56 -8.51 10.00
C ILE A 127 6.62 -8.69 11.08
N LYS A 128 7.31 -9.83 11.09
CA LYS A 128 8.39 -10.10 12.05
C LYS A 128 9.54 -9.11 11.90
N ALA A 129 9.99 -8.84 10.68
CA ALA A 129 11.05 -7.87 10.42
C ALA A 129 10.61 -6.46 10.85
N LEU A 130 9.40 -6.04 10.44
CA LEU A 130 8.84 -4.75 10.81
C LEU A 130 8.73 -4.57 12.34
N HIS A 131 8.28 -5.60 13.05
CA HIS A 131 8.16 -5.58 14.50
C HIS A 131 9.53 -5.55 15.20
N LEU A 132 10.46 -6.43 14.81
CA LEU A 132 11.76 -6.56 15.50
C LEU A 132 12.74 -5.44 15.16
N GLU A 133 12.69 -4.88 13.96
CA GLU A 133 13.63 -3.84 13.52
C GLU A 133 13.12 -2.42 13.73
N LYS A 134 11.80 -2.24 13.79
CA LYS A 134 11.16 -0.92 13.81
C LYS A 134 10.17 -0.72 14.97
N ASP A 135 10.06 -1.68 15.90
CA ASP A 135 9.12 -1.64 17.04
C ASP A 135 7.65 -1.45 16.62
N TYR A 136 7.30 -1.89 15.41
CA TYR A 136 5.94 -1.73 14.91
C TYR A 136 5.01 -2.68 15.66
N SER A 137 4.02 -2.14 16.36
CA SER A 137 3.21 -2.90 17.34
C SER A 137 1.83 -3.32 16.83
N ARG A 138 1.41 -2.82 15.65
CA ARG A 138 0.08 -3.11 15.11
C ARG A 138 0.07 -3.11 13.59
N VAL A 139 -0.59 -4.12 13.00
CA VAL A 139 -0.75 -4.25 11.55
C VAL A 139 -2.20 -4.57 11.21
N SER A 140 -2.74 -3.94 10.19
CA SER A 140 -4.03 -4.29 9.61
C SER A 140 -3.87 -5.35 8.52
N VAL A 141 -4.81 -6.28 8.44
CA VAL A 141 -4.76 -7.40 7.48
C VAL A 141 -6.01 -7.40 6.60
N VAL A 142 -5.80 -7.45 5.31
CA VAL A 142 -6.83 -7.68 4.29
C VAL A 142 -6.64 -9.07 3.69
N VAL A 143 -7.67 -9.91 3.72
CA VAL A 143 -7.64 -11.22 3.06
C VAL A 143 -8.18 -11.09 1.65
N ASN A 144 -7.35 -11.34 0.66
CA ASN A 144 -7.68 -11.24 -0.76
C ASN A 144 -8.01 -12.61 -1.37
N LEU A 145 -8.66 -12.62 -2.52
CA LEU A 145 -8.98 -13.80 -3.32
C LEU A 145 -9.79 -14.88 -2.59
N SER A 146 -10.56 -14.52 -1.58
CA SER A 146 -11.43 -15.47 -0.87
C SER A 146 -12.73 -15.75 -1.61
N ASN A 147 -13.30 -16.96 -1.43
CA ASN A 147 -14.57 -17.33 -2.03
C ASN A 147 -15.77 -16.88 -1.18
N SER A 148 -15.55 -16.59 0.10
CA SER A 148 -16.57 -16.10 1.03
C SER A 148 -15.98 -15.33 2.20
N GLU A 149 -16.82 -14.53 2.86
CA GLU A 149 -16.47 -13.82 4.09
C GLU A 149 -16.04 -14.79 5.21
N LEU A 150 -16.74 -15.92 5.34
CA LEU A 150 -16.42 -16.96 6.33
C LEU A 150 -15.03 -17.56 6.10
N GLU A 151 -14.68 -17.84 4.84
CA GLU A 151 -13.36 -18.35 4.47
C GLU A 151 -12.27 -17.32 4.78
N ALA A 152 -12.51 -16.06 4.42
CA ALA A 152 -11.58 -14.98 4.72
C ALA A 152 -11.37 -14.80 6.23
N ALA A 153 -12.44 -14.82 7.02
CA ALA A 153 -12.34 -14.73 8.48
C ALA A 153 -11.56 -15.90 9.08
N LYS A 154 -11.78 -17.14 8.61
CA LYS A 154 -11.01 -18.31 9.03
C LYS A 154 -9.52 -18.18 8.68
N SER A 155 -9.21 -17.71 7.47
CA SER A 155 -7.83 -17.47 7.04
C SER A 155 -7.14 -16.44 7.92
N PHE A 156 -7.83 -15.34 8.24
CA PHE A 156 -7.31 -14.32 9.15
C PHE A 156 -7.04 -14.90 10.54
N GLU A 157 -7.99 -15.61 11.15
CA GLU A 157 -7.82 -16.20 12.49
C GLU A 157 -6.69 -17.23 12.53
N SER A 158 -6.55 -18.06 11.48
CA SER A 158 -5.43 -18.99 11.36
C SER A 158 -4.09 -18.27 11.28
N PHE A 159 -4.00 -17.21 10.46
CA PHE A 159 -2.80 -16.39 10.35
C PHE A 159 -2.48 -15.67 11.65
N LYS A 160 -3.48 -15.06 12.28
CA LYS A 160 -3.36 -14.38 13.58
C LYS A 160 -2.81 -15.33 14.65
N GLY A 161 -3.34 -16.56 14.72
CA GLY A 161 -2.87 -17.58 15.66
C GLY A 161 -1.40 -17.98 15.46
N ILE A 162 -0.90 -17.93 14.21
CA ILE A 162 0.53 -18.15 13.92
C ILE A 162 1.36 -16.97 14.41
N VAL A 163 0.97 -15.75 14.05
CA VAL A 163 1.75 -14.54 14.37
C VAL A 163 1.82 -14.30 15.88
N THR A 164 0.68 -14.31 16.58
CA THR A 164 0.60 -13.99 18.00
C THR A 164 1.21 -15.06 18.90
N LYS A 165 1.50 -16.24 18.36
CA LYS A 165 2.26 -17.27 19.09
C LYS A 165 3.73 -16.88 19.31
N PHE A 166 4.30 -16.06 18.42
CA PHE A 166 5.73 -15.77 18.40
C PHE A 166 6.05 -14.28 18.53
N LEU A 167 5.10 -13.40 18.23
CA LEU A 167 5.29 -11.96 18.24
C LEU A 167 4.22 -11.29 19.11
N ASP A 168 4.64 -10.30 19.89
CA ASP A 168 3.73 -9.45 20.66
C ASP A 168 3.28 -8.26 19.80
N ILE A 169 2.44 -8.56 18.81
CA ILE A 169 1.92 -7.59 17.84
C ILE A 169 0.41 -7.72 17.69
N GLU A 170 -0.26 -6.59 17.60
CA GLU A 170 -1.70 -6.55 17.35
C GLU A 170 -2.00 -6.72 15.85
N LEU A 171 -2.83 -7.69 15.50
CA LEU A 171 -3.35 -7.86 14.15
C LEU A 171 -4.83 -7.50 14.11
N ASN A 172 -5.17 -6.54 13.24
CA ASN A 172 -6.53 -6.07 13.01
C ASN A 172 -7.07 -6.60 11.68
N TYR A 173 -8.23 -7.23 11.70
CA TYR A 173 -8.91 -7.65 10.49
C TYR A 173 -9.55 -6.44 9.81
N ALA A 174 -8.97 -5.95 8.73
CA ALA A 174 -9.49 -4.80 7.99
C ALA A 174 -10.61 -5.18 7.01
N GLY A 175 -10.71 -6.46 6.63
CA GLY A 175 -11.74 -6.95 5.72
C GLY A 175 -11.20 -7.93 4.68
N TRP A 176 -12.00 -8.14 3.63
CA TRP A 176 -11.66 -9.10 2.59
C TRP A 176 -12.11 -8.67 1.20
N LEU A 177 -11.47 -9.25 0.19
CA LEU A 177 -11.83 -9.09 -1.21
C LEU A 177 -12.07 -10.46 -1.85
N PRO A 178 -13.13 -10.61 -2.65
CA PRO A 178 -13.46 -11.88 -3.30
C PRO A 178 -12.53 -12.17 -4.49
N ASN A 179 -12.38 -13.46 -4.80
CA ASN A 179 -11.83 -13.89 -6.08
C ASN A 179 -12.87 -13.60 -7.19
N SER A 180 -12.75 -12.47 -7.83
CA SER A 180 -13.76 -11.89 -8.70
C SER A 180 -13.24 -11.67 -10.12
N LYS A 181 -14.04 -12.04 -11.11
CA LYS A 181 -13.77 -11.75 -12.52
C LYS A 181 -13.84 -10.24 -12.79
N GLU A 182 -14.68 -9.52 -12.07
CA GLU A 182 -14.86 -8.09 -12.19
C GLU A 182 -13.57 -7.35 -11.81
N ILE A 183 -12.90 -7.78 -10.73
CA ILE A 183 -11.59 -7.23 -10.34
C ILE A 183 -10.56 -7.52 -11.43
N LYS A 184 -10.49 -8.77 -11.90
CA LYS A 184 -9.55 -9.14 -12.99
C LYS A 184 -9.78 -8.33 -14.26
N ASN A 185 -11.03 -8.17 -14.65
CA ASN A 185 -11.40 -7.37 -15.82
C ASN A 185 -11.08 -5.88 -15.64
N SER A 186 -11.21 -5.34 -14.43
CA SER A 186 -10.87 -3.95 -14.14
C SER A 186 -9.37 -3.67 -14.31
N ILE A 187 -8.53 -4.61 -13.91
CA ILE A 187 -7.08 -4.55 -14.12
C ILE A 187 -6.76 -4.57 -15.62
N ILE A 188 -7.33 -5.51 -16.37
CA ILE A 188 -7.10 -5.64 -17.82
C ILE A 188 -7.57 -4.39 -18.57
N SER A 189 -8.71 -3.82 -18.18
CA SER A 189 -9.27 -2.62 -18.81
C SER A 189 -8.67 -1.32 -18.27
N ARG A 190 -7.78 -1.36 -17.28
CA ARG A 190 -7.17 -0.19 -16.61
C ARG A 190 -8.21 0.78 -16.03
N LYS A 191 -9.35 0.24 -15.61
CA LYS A 191 -10.45 1.00 -15.01
C LYS A 191 -10.78 0.44 -13.64
N PRO A 192 -10.39 1.10 -12.55
CA PRO A 192 -10.60 0.59 -11.19
C PRO A 192 -12.06 0.26 -10.93
N VAL A 193 -12.33 -0.97 -10.47
CA VAL A 193 -13.70 -1.45 -10.23
C VAL A 193 -14.45 -0.60 -9.20
N ALA A 194 -13.74 0.00 -8.25
CA ALA A 194 -14.31 0.87 -7.22
C ALA A 194 -14.97 2.15 -7.79
N LEU A 195 -14.60 2.57 -8.99
CA LEU A 195 -15.21 3.71 -9.68
C LEU A 195 -16.48 3.32 -10.47
N SER A 196 -16.74 2.03 -10.61
CA SER A 196 -17.88 1.54 -11.37
C SER A 196 -19.18 1.73 -10.61
N LYS A 197 -20.18 2.31 -11.27
CA LYS A 197 -21.55 2.43 -10.77
C LYS A 197 -22.45 1.24 -11.13
N SER A 198 -21.88 0.18 -11.74
CA SER A 198 -22.64 -1.01 -12.13
C SER A 198 -23.27 -1.71 -10.91
N PRO A 199 -24.54 -2.10 -10.97
CA PRO A 199 -25.18 -2.88 -9.91
C PRO A 199 -24.45 -4.18 -9.58
N SER A 200 -23.82 -4.83 -10.58
CA SER A 200 -23.01 -6.04 -10.40
C SER A 200 -21.77 -5.84 -9.52
N HIS A 201 -21.26 -4.59 -9.41
CA HIS A 201 -20.10 -4.26 -8.59
C HIS A 201 -20.45 -3.79 -7.18
N ARG A 202 -21.74 -3.75 -6.83
CA ARG A 202 -22.21 -3.21 -5.53
C ARG A 202 -21.60 -3.94 -4.33
N LEU A 203 -21.49 -5.26 -4.38
CA LEU A 203 -20.89 -6.03 -3.29
C LEU A 203 -19.38 -5.74 -3.17
N LEU A 204 -18.67 -5.69 -4.29
CA LEU A 204 -17.26 -5.34 -4.32
C LEU A 204 -17.01 -3.95 -3.76
N ASN A 205 -17.79 -2.98 -4.21
CA ASN A 205 -17.68 -1.60 -3.72
C ASN A 205 -17.97 -1.51 -2.21
N LYS A 206 -18.91 -2.32 -1.69
CA LYS A 206 -19.16 -2.43 -0.25
C LYS A 206 -17.93 -2.96 0.49
N ASN A 207 -17.27 -4.01 -0.04
CA ASN A 207 -16.06 -4.56 0.59
C ASN A 207 -14.92 -3.52 0.63
N PHE A 208 -14.67 -2.81 -0.48
CA PHE A 208 -13.70 -1.71 -0.50
C PHE A 208 -14.07 -0.60 0.49
N THR A 209 -15.34 -0.22 0.56
CA THR A 209 -15.82 0.79 1.51
C THR A 209 -15.57 0.35 2.96
N ASN A 210 -15.94 -0.89 3.32
CA ASN A 210 -15.75 -1.42 4.66
C ASN A 210 -14.26 -1.43 5.06
N ILE A 211 -13.38 -1.88 4.15
CA ILE A 211 -11.93 -1.86 4.37
C ILE A 211 -11.46 -0.42 4.60
N THR A 212 -11.87 0.51 3.75
CA THR A 212 -11.50 1.92 3.86
C THR A 212 -11.96 2.53 5.18
N GLU A 213 -13.21 2.30 5.59
CA GLU A 213 -13.75 2.79 6.86
C GLU A 213 -13.00 2.23 8.06
N MET A 214 -12.64 0.94 8.03
CA MET A 214 -11.84 0.32 9.08
C MET A 214 -10.46 0.97 9.20
N LEU A 215 -9.80 1.22 8.07
CA LEU A 215 -8.47 1.84 8.04
C LEU A 215 -8.50 3.31 8.49
N ILE A 216 -9.47 4.08 8.04
CA ILE A 216 -9.63 5.50 8.42
C ILE A 216 -9.91 5.64 9.92
N ASN A 217 -10.69 4.72 10.51
CA ASN A 217 -11.02 4.73 11.93
C ASN A 217 -9.89 4.18 12.82
N SER A 218 -8.87 3.55 12.24
CA SER A 218 -7.69 3.11 12.99
C SER A 218 -6.79 4.31 13.29
N LYS A 219 -6.42 4.48 14.57
CA LYS A 219 -5.47 5.54 14.93
C LYS A 219 -4.09 5.20 14.35
N PRO A 220 -3.40 6.15 13.69
CA PRO A 220 -2.04 5.93 13.25
C PRO A 220 -1.13 5.63 14.44
N LEU A 221 -0.11 4.81 14.24
CA LEU A 221 0.97 4.64 15.22
C LEU A 221 1.90 5.85 15.12
N THR A 222 2.38 6.30 16.26
CA THR A 222 3.56 7.19 16.29
C THR A 222 4.78 6.32 16.07
N VAL A 223 5.53 6.59 15.02
CA VAL A 223 6.67 5.76 14.61
C VAL A 223 7.96 6.38 15.15
N ASN A 224 8.89 5.53 15.59
CA ASN A 224 10.21 5.99 15.98
C ASN A 224 11.09 6.07 14.72
N GLY A 225 11.41 7.28 14.26
CA GLY A 225 12.34 7.46 13.13
C GLY A 225 11.85 8.39 12.05
N ILE A 226 12.03 7.98 10.79
CA ILE A 226 11.66 8.74 9.61
C ILE A 226 10.20 8.47 9.30
N GLU A 227 9.40 9.52 9.15
CA GLU A 227 7.99 9.47 8.84
C GLU A 227 7.69 10.24 7.56
N PHE A 228 6.67 9.81 6.80
CA PHE A 228 6.21 10.53 5.62
C PHE A 228 5.67 11.93 5.97
N PHE A 229 4.91 12.02 7.06
CA PHE A 229 4.45 13.30 7.61
C PHE A 229 4.69 13.29 9.11
N LYS A 230 5.41 14.29 9.62
CA LYS A 230 5.56 14.43 11.06
C LYS A 230 4.27 15.03 11.62
N VAL A 231 3.65 14.30 12.54
CA VAL A 231 2.50 14.78 13.32
C VAL A 231 2.97 15.69 14.45
#